data_c05b1c2532ee1fd23ad1d7dae7522596
#
_entry.id   c05b1c2532ee1fd23ad1d7dae7522596
#
_cell.length_a   1.000
_cell.length_b   1.000
_cell.length_c   1.000
_cell.angle_alpha   90.00
_cell.angle_beta   90.00
_cell.angle_gamma   90.00
#
_symmetry.space_group_name_H-M   'P 1'
#
loop_
_entity.id
_entity.type
_entity.pdbx_description
1 polymer ?
#
loop_
_entity_poly.entity_id
_entity_poly.type
_entity_poly.pdbx_seq_one_letter_code
_entity_poly.pdbx_strand_id
1 'polypeptide(L)'
;RALAQRGYLYSSSLFPSPPYMLAKWGVMASMLLRGKRSQAIWGNPSMMFASRSPHHRRSVLEMPITVLPGIRFPLIGTTLALMGTQGYRVARPLLKQAHFLNLEFHGIDLIDLEQDGIDQTLLAQRDLRISLHSKLETFSMVLEDVAQGWDVQTLEELAPKFKGPRAR
;
A
#
# COMPACT_ATOMS: atom_id res chain seq x y z
N ARG A 1 -6.31 19.83 -7.29
CA ARG A 1 -6.16 20.86 -8.35
C ARG A 1 -4.70 21.04 -8.75
N ALA A 2 -3.75 21.17 -7.80
CA ALA A 2 -2.33 21.39 -8.10
C ALA A 2 -1.70 20.32 -9.02
N LEU A 3 -1.99 19.03 -8.81
CA LEU A 3 -1.47 17.96 -9.66
C LEU A 3 -1.96 18.06 -11.10
N ALA A 4 -3.26 18.28 -11.31
CA ALA A 4 -3.83 18.43 -12.64
C ALA A 4 -3.25 19.65 -13.38
N GLN A 5 -3.05 20.77 -12.67
CA GLN A 5 -2.44 21.98 -13.23
C GLN A 5 -0.98 21.78 -13.65
N ARG A 6 -0.30 20.80 -13.05
CA ARG A 6 1.09 20.45 -13.38
C ARG A 6 1.20 19.29 -14.38
N GLY A 7 0.08 18.88 -15.00
CA GLY A 7 0.06 17.84 -16.03
C GLY A 7 0.23 16.40 -15.53
N TYR A 8 0.01 16.15 -14.24
CA TYR A 8 0.04 14.77 -13.74
C TYR A 8 -1.12 13.97 -14.31
N LEU A 9 -0.82 12.81 -14.89
CA LEU A 9 -1.80 11.91 -15.50
C LEU A 9 -2.62 11.18 -14.43
N TYR A 10 -1.98 10.81 -13.34
CA TYR A 10 -2.60 10.07 -12.23
C TYR A 10 -1.95 10.45 -10.87
N SER A 11 -2.59 9.99 -9.81
CA SER A 11 -2.10 9.96 -8.43
C SER A 11 -2.23 8.53 -7.93
N SER A 12 -1.26 8.06 -7.15
CA SER A 12 -1.29 6.77 -6.45
C SER A 12 -0.98 7.01 -4.97
N SER A 13 -1.88 7.71 -4.30
CA SER A 13 -1.69 8.13 -2.90
C SER A 13 -2.83 7.73 -1.97
N LEU A 14 -3.90 7.20 -2.53
CA LEU A 14 -5.07 6.80 -1.78
C LEU A 14 -4.90 5.40 -1.21
N PHE A 15 -5.08 5.29 0.10
CA PHE A 15 -5.00 4.02 0.82
C PHE A 15 -6.32 3.74 1.55
N PRO A 16 -7.28 3.05 0.90
CA PRO A 16 -8.64 2.89 1.42
C PRO A 16 -8.73 1.74 2.44
N SER A 17 -7.98 1.86 3.54
CA SER A 17 -7.82 0.84 4.58
C SER A 17 -8.23 1.36 5.97
N PRO A 18 -9.43 1.01 6.48
CA PRO A 18 -9.80 1.29 7.85
C PRO A 18 -8.81 0.70 8.88
N PRO A 19 -8.37 -0.57 8.76
CA PRO A 19 -7.40 -1.14 9.71
C PRO A 19 -6.10 -0.34 9.79
N TYR A 20 -5.56 0.08 8.63
CA TYR A 20 -4.35 0.90 8.59
C TYR A 20 -4.55 2.26 9.26
N MET A 21 -5.65 2.94 8.97
CA MET A 21 -5.92 4.26 9.56
C MET A 21 -6.11 4.18 11.07
N LEU A 22 -6.81 3.16 11.56
CA LEU A 22 -6.98 2.93 12.99
C LEU A 22 -5.64 2.64 13.68
N ALA A 23 -4.80 1.78 13.09
CA ALA A 23 -3.47 1.50 13.60
C ALA A 23 -2.60 2.78 13.63
N LYS A 24 -2.61 3.55 12.55
CA LYS A 24 -1.90 4.84 12.45
C LYS A 24 -2.36 5.80 13.55
N TRP A 25 -3.67 5.97 13.73
CA TRP A 25 -4.20 6.86 14.78
C TRP A 25 -3.86 6.36 16.18
N GLY A 26 -3.88 5.04 16.42
CA GLY A 26 -3.44 4.44 17.68
C GLY A 26 -1.99 4.76 18.01
N VAL A 27 -1.10 4.63 17.02
CA VAL A 27 0.32 5.01 17.17
C VAL A 27 0.45 6.50 17.47
N MET A 28 -0.23 7.36 16.70
CA MET A 28 -0.17 8.81 16.91
C MET A 28 -0.69 9.22 18.30
N ALA A 29 -1.79 8.61 18.75
CA ALA A 29 -2.33 8.84 20.09
C ALA A 29 -1.36 8.37 21.18
N SER A 30 -0.74 7.20 21.01
CA SER A 30 0.26 6.70 21.96
C SER A 30 1.50 7.60 22.06
N MET A 31 1.94 8.17 20.92
CA MET A 31 3.02 9.15 20.90
C MET A 31 2.65 10.42 21.65
N LEU A 32 1.43 10.92 21.43
CA LEU A 32 0.92 12.11 22.11
C LEU A 32 0.88 11.91 23.62
N LEU A 33 0.38 10.76 24.09
CA LEU A 33 0.35 10.39 25.52
C LEU A 33 1.75 10.32 26.15
N ARG A 34 2.79 10.06 25.34
CA ARG A 34 4.19 10.05 25.76
C ARG A 34 4.89 11.42 25.60
N GLY A 35 4.13 12.48 25.33
CA GLY A 35 4.66 13.83 25.11
C GLY A 35 5.43 14.00 23.80
N LYS A 36 5.33 13.04 22.85
CA LYS A 36 5.98 13.09 21.54
C LYS A 36 4.99 13.57 20.48
N ARG A 37 5.42 14.47 19.61
CA ARG A 37 4.60 14.89 18.46
C ARG A 37 4.92 14.04 17.25
N SER A 38 3.90 13.46 16.64
CA SER A 38 4.03 12.80 15.32
C SER A 38 4.00 13.86 14.22
N GLN A 39 4.89 13.75 13.25
CA GLN A 39 4.84 14.57 12.02
C GLN A 39 3.86 14.00 10.98
N ALA A 40 3.28 12.83 11.24
CA ALA A 40 2.33 12.19 10.33
C ALA A 40 1.01 12.98 10.29
N ILE A 41 0.46 13.14 9.08
CA ILE A 41 -0.84 13.78 8.86
C ILE A 41 -1.94 12.84 9.34
N TRP A 42 -2.92 13.36 10.10
CA TRP A 42 -4.05 12.57 10.61
C TRP A 42 -4.88 11.89 9.51
N GLY A 43 -4.87 12.45 8.32
CA GLY A 43 -5.67 11.96 7.20
C GLY A 43 -7.15 12.26 7.32
N ASN A 44 -7.88 12.12 6.21
CA ASN A 44 -9.32 12.31 6.19
C ASN A 44 -10.01 10.95 6.40
N PRO A 45 -10.87 10.78 7.43
CA PRO A 45 -11.58 9.52 7.69
C PRO A 45 -12.37 8.97 6.50
N SER A 46 -12.94 9.84 5.66
CA SER A 46 -13.69 9.40 4.47
C SER A 46 -12.85 8.61 3.47
N MET A 47 -11.52 8.78 3.49
CA MET A 47 -10.61 8.05 2.60
C MET A 47 -10.54 6.56 2.92
N MET A 48 -10.86 6.14 4.15
CA MET A 48 -10.89 4.73 4.55
C MET A 48 -11.87 3.90 3.70
N PHE A 49 -12.96 4.52 3.28
CA PHE A 49 -14.05 3.88 2.54
C PHE A 49 -14.07 4.28 1.05
N ALA A 50 -13.06 4.97 0.56
CA ALA A 50 -12.95 5.32 -0.84
C ALA A 50 -12.93 4.08 -1.76
N SER A 51 -13.13 4.30 -3.06
CA SER A 51 -13.07 3.23 -4.06
C SER A 51 -11.72 2.51 -4.01
N ARG A 52 -11.75 1.19 -4.21
CA ARG A 52 -10.58 0.32 -4.35
C ARG A 52 -10.12 0.19 -5.80
N SER A 53 -10.92 0.69 -6.73
CA SER A 53 -10.62 0.67 -8.16
C SER A 53 -10.21 2.07 -8.63
N PRO A 54 -9.48 2.20 -9.74
CA PRO A 54 -9.16 3.48 -10.35
C PRO A 54 -10.41 4.33 -10.57
N HIS A 55 -10.35 5.60 -10.17
CA HIS A 55 -11.46 6.51 -10.27
C HIS A 55 -10.97 7.96 -10.34
N HIS A 56 -11.76 8.82 -10.97
CA HIS A 56 -11.42 10.23 -11.01
C HIS A 56 -11.77 10.92 -9.70
N ARG A 57 -10.75 11.53 -9.11
CA ARG A 57 -10.88 12.39 -7.94
C ARG A 57 -10.57 13.82 -8.33
N ARG A 58 -11.60 14.64 -8.44
CA ARG A 58 -11.50 15.98 -9.03
C ARG A 58 -11.04 15.87 -10.50
N SER A 59 -9.85 16.39 -10.82
CA SER A 59 -9.33 16.43 -12.20
C SER A 59 -8.16 15.47 -12.44
N VAL A 60 -7.90 14.54 -11.51
CA VAL A 60 -6.79 13.58 -11.60
C VAL A 60 -7.33 12.18 -11.42
N LEU A 61 -6.85 11.23 -12.20
CA LEU A 61 -7.11 9.81 -11.99
C LEU A 61 -6.43 9.37 -10.71
N GLU A 62 -7.16 8.79 -9.76
CA GLU A 62 -6.59 8.16 -8.56
C GLU A 62 -6.54 6.66 -8.79
N MET A 63 -5.35 6.09 -8.63
CA MET A 63 -5.07 4.67 -8.67
C MET A 63 -4.74 4.20 -7.26
N PRO A 64 -5.72 3.72 -6.47
CA PRO A 64 -5.51 3.45 -5.06
C PRO A 64 -4.56 2.27 -4.83
N ILE A 65 -3.82 2.33 -3.72
CA ILE A 65 -2.98 1.24 -3.24
C ILE A 65 -3.88 0.07 -2.86
N THR A 66 -3.43 -1.15 -3.15
CA THR A 66 -4.21 -2.37 -2.97
C THR A 66 -4.53 -2.65 -1.51
N VAL A 67 -5.80 -2.96 -1.28
CA VAL A 67 -6.29 -3.55 -0.04
C VAL A 67 -7.11 -4.80 -0.37
N LEU A 68 -7.05 -5.80 0.51
CA LEU A 68 -7.80 -7.04 0.32
C LEU A 68 -9.30 -6.77 0.23
N PRO A 69 -10.00 -7.33 -0.77
CA PRO A 69 -11.45 -7.27 -0.86
C PRO A 69 -12.15 -7.71 0.45
N GLY A 70 -13.26 -7.09 0.76
CA GLY A 70 -14.03 -7.33 2.00
C GLY A 70 -13.42 -6.61 3.20
N ILE A 71 -12.34 -7.12 3.75
CA ILE A 71 -11.73 -6.64 5.01
C ILE A 71 -10.89 -5.35 4.87
N ARG A 72 -10.56 -4.95 3.66
CA ARG A 72 -9.71 -3.78 3.35
C ARG A 72 -8.36 -3.78 4.10
N PHE A 73 -7.82 -4.97 4.36
CA PHE A 73 -6.49 -5.11 4.95
C PHE A 73 -5.43 -4.65 3.94
N PRO A 74 -4.42 -3.87 4.38
CA PRO A 74 -3.37 -3.36 3.47
C PRO A 74 -2.57 -4.50 2.84
N LEU A 75 -2.28 -4.37 1.55
CA LEU A 75 -1.40 -5.29 0.83
C LEU A 75 -0.21 -4.51 0.26
N ILE A 76 0.73 -4.18 1.13
CA ILE A 76 1.98 -3.46 0.85
C ILE A 76 3.16 -4.28 1.35
N GLY A 77 4.38 -3.96 0.92
CA GLY A 77 5.59 -4.72 1.27
C GLY A 77 5.70 -5.05 2.75
N THR A 78 5.58 -4.05 3.63
CA THR A 78 5.63 -4.23 5.08
C THR A 78 4.60 -5.25 5.61
N THR A 79 3.34 -5.16 5.16
CA THR A 79 2.30 -6.10 5.64
C THR A 79 2.47 -7.48 5.06
N LEU A 80 2.96 -7.61 3.83
CA LEU A 80 3.32 -8.89 3.22
C LEU A 80 4.47 -9.55 3.97
N ALA A 81 5.52 -8.81 4.31
CA ALA A 81 6.62 -9.31 5.12
C ALA A 81 6.15 -9.83 6.47
N LEU A 82 5.33 -9.05 7.20
CA LEU A 82 4.78 -9.43 8.50
C LEU A 82 3.82 -10.62 8.43
N MET A 83 3.09 -10.76 7.34
CA MET A 83 2.14 -11.85 7.08
C MET A 83 2.87 -13.17 6.80
N GLY A 84 3.98 -13.09 6.08
CA GLY A 84 4.75 -14.24 5.62
C GLY A 84 3.99 -15.12 4.63
N THR A 85 4.61 -16.19 4.17
CA THR A 85 4.02 -17.10 3.18
C THR A 85 2.70 -17.74 3.66
N GLN A 86 2.61 -18.08 4.95
CA GLN A 86 1.40 -18.71 5.51
C GLN A 86 0.22 -17.73 5.54
N GLY A 87 0.45 -16.50 6.05
CA GLY A 87 -0.59 -15.47 6.06
C GLY A 87 -1.03 -15.09 4.65
N TYR A 88 -0.08 -15.02 3.70
CA TYR A 88 -0.43 -14.77 2.30
C TYR A 88 -1.29 -15.89 1.70
N ARG A 89 -1.00 -17.16 1.96
CA ARG A 89 -1.86 -18.27 1.49
C ARG A 89 -3.30 -18.14 1.96
N VAL A 90 -3.51 -17.66 3.18
CA VAL A 90 -4.87 -17.38 3.70
C VAL A 90 -5.51 -16.15 3.02
N ALA A 91 -4.72 -15.11 2.70
CA ALA A 91 -5.19 -13.90 2.05
C ALA A 91 -5.43 -14.06 0.53
N ARG A 92 -4.73 -14.98 -0.11
CA ARG A 92 -4.74 -15.23 -1.56
C ARG A 92 -6.13 -15.38 -2.19
N PRO A 93 -7.10 -16.14 -1.62
CA PRO A 93 -8.44 -16.24 -2.18
C PRO A 93 -9.18 -14.90 -2.21
N LEU A 94 -8.94 -14.02 -1.24
CA LEU A 94 -9.50 -12.66 -1.24
C LEU A 94 -8.83 -11.80 -2.32
N LEU A 95 -7.50 -11.91 -2.46
CA LEU A 95 -6.77 -11.17 -3.49
C LEU A 95 -7.28 -11.48 -4.89
N LYS A 96 -7.56 -12.75 -5.19
CA LYS A 96 -8.11 -13.20 -6.48
C LYS A 96 -9.45 -12.56 -6.86
N GLN A 97 -10.16 -11.94 -5.91
CA GLN A 97 -11.39 -11.19 -6.16
C GLN A 97 -11.12 -9.72 -6.54
N ALA A 98 -9.86 -9.28 -6.53
CA ALA A 98 -9.51 -7.93 -6.91
C ALA A 98 -9.42 -7.80 -8.43
N HIS A 99 -10.10 -6.81 -9.00
CA HIS A 99 -10.04 -6.50 -10.44
C HIS A 99 -8.92 -5.54 -10.80
N PHE A 100 -8.31 -4.92 -9.81
CA PHE A 100 -7.21 -3.98 -9.96
C PHE A 100 -6.24 -4.18 -8.80
N LEU A 101 -4.95 -4.25 -9.12
CA LEU A 101 -3.86 -4.32 -8.15
C LEU A 101 -2.88 -3.17 -8.41
N ASN A 102 -2.48 -2.54 -7.33
CA ASN A 102 -1.41 -1.56 -7.27
C ASN A 102 -0.63 -1.84 -5.99
N LEU A 103 0.42 -2.62 -6.11
CA LEU A 103 1.26 -3.04 -4.99
C LEU A 103 2.34 -2.00 -4.73
N GLU A 104 2.55 -1.66 -3.47
CA GLU A 104 3.56 -0.72 -3.03
C GLU A 104 4.66 -1.45 -2.26
N PHE A 105 5.90 -1.27 -2.72
CA PHE A 105 7.11 -1.73 -2.06
C PHE A 105 8.07 -0.56 -1.87
N HIS A 106 8.79 -0.58 -0.77
CA HIS A 106 9.84 0.39 -0.47
C HIS A 106 11.19 -0.33 -0.37
N GLY A 107 12.29 0.38 -0.54
CA GLY A 107 13.63 -0.20 -0.37
C GLY A 107 13.81 -0.88 0.99
N ILE A 108 13.20 -0.35 2.03
CA ILE A 108 13.23 -0.92 3.39
C ILE A 108 12.55 -2.31 3.50
N ASP A 109 11.63 -2.64 2.61
CA ASP A 109 11.01 -3.95 2.58
C ASP A 109 11.99 -5.06 2.12
N LEU A 110 13.10 -4.66 1.47
CA LEU A 110 14.13 -5.55 0.90
C LEU A 110 15.43 -5.59 1.74
N ILE A 111 15.39 -5.14 2.99
CA ILE A 111 16.53 -5.17 3.91
C ILE A 111 16.14 -5.82 5.24
N ASP A 112 17.12 -6.30 6.01
CA ASP A 112 16.91 -6.83 7.35
C ASP A 112 17.98 -6.34 8.35
N LEU A 113 17.74 -6.61 9.64
CA LEU A 113 18.63 -6.16 10.70
C LEU A 113 19.97 -6.92 10.75
N GLU A 114 20.02 -8.13 10.21
CA GLU A 114 21.19 -9.01 10.34
C GLU A 114 22.26 -8.68 9.30
N GLN A 115 21.85 -8.30 8.10
CA GLN A 115 22.74 -8.18 6.94
C GLN A 115 23.07 -6.74 6.56
N ASP A 116 22.19 -5.78 6.87
CA ASP A 116 22.24 -4.45 6.23
C ASP A 116 22.77 -3.31 7.13
N GLY A 117 23.24 -3.59 8.35
CA GLY A 117 23.85 -2.57 9.21
C GLY A 117 22.95 -1.37 9.52
N ILE A 118 21.69 -1.61 9.79
CA ILE A 118 20.60 -0.62 9.86
C ILE A 118 20.78 0.31 11.08
N ASP A 119 20.48 1.60 10.89
CA ASP A 119 20.45 2.60 11.94
C ASP A 119 19.50 2.20 13.09
N GLN A 120 19.96 2.37 14.33
CA GLN A 120 19.21 2.00 15.53
C GLN A 120 17.84 2.70 15.64
N THR A 121 17.64 3.84 15.01
CA THR A 121 16.36 4.55 15.00
C THR A 121 15.27 3.77 14.28
N LEU A 122 15.64 2.87 13.37
CA LEU A 122 14.73 2.02 12.59
C LEU A 122 14.39 0.70 13.28
N LEU A 123 15.05 0.34 14.39
CA LEU A 123 14.82 -0.92 15.13
C LEU A 123 13.39 -1.08 15.67
N ALA A 124 12.62 0.01 15.73
CA ALA A 124 11.22 -0.02 16.12
C ALA A 124 10.31 -0.64 15.03
N GLN A 125 10.78 -0.74 13.79
CA GLN A 125 10.02 -1.33 12.69
C GLN A 125 10.08 -2.86 12.78
N ARG A 126 8.90 -3.48 12.86
CA ARG A 126 8.79 -4.92 13.12
C ARG A 126 9.22 -5.78 11.93
N ASP A 127 8.97 -5.31 10.72
CA ASP A 127 9.31 -5.98 9.47
C ASP A 127 10.82 -6.11 9.27
N LEU A 128 11.63 -5.21 9.81
CA LEU A 128 13.10 -5.33 9.78
C LEU A 128 13.65 -6.51 10.57
N ARG A 129 12.87 -7.07 11.50
CA ARG A 129 13.23 -8.27 12.28
C ARG A 129 12.96 -9.58 11.53
N ILE A 130 12.36 -9.49 10.35
CA ILE A 130 12.11 -10.63 9.49
C ILE A 130 13.28 -10.71 8.52
N SER A 131 13.89 -11.91 8.44
CA SER A 131 15.03 -12.12 7.55
C SER A 131 14.68 -11.78 6.09
N LEU A 132 15.63 -11.23 5.35
CA LEU A 132 15.45 -10.92 3.94
C LEU A 132 15.01 -12.16 3.15
N HIS A 133 15.56 -13.33 3.49
CA HIS A 133 15.16 -14.60 2.86
C HIS A 133 13.66 -14.86 2.99
N SER A 134 13.09 -14.76 4.20
CA SER A 134 11.64 -14.97 4.42
C SER A 134 10.77 -13.92 3.73
N LYS A 135 11.25 -12.67 3.65
CA LYS A 135 10.56 -11.62 2.88
C LYS A 135 10.53 -11.96 1.39
N LEU A 136 11.69 -12.32 0.82
CA LEU A 136 11.80 -12.68 -0.59
C LEU A 136 10.95 -13.90 -0.95
N GLU A 137 10.88 -14.93 -0.10
CA GLU A 137 9.97 -16.06 -0.31
C GLU A 137 8.51 -15.59 -0.42
N THR A 138 8.09 -14.70 0.49
CA THR A 138 6.72 -14.19 0.48
C THR A 138 6.46 -13.32 -0.75
N PHE A 139 7.38 -12.42 -1.07
CA PHE A 139 7.23 -11.50 -2.21
C PHE A 139 7.26 -12.25 -3.54
N SER A 140 8.12 -13.26 -3.70
CA SER A 140 8.15 -14.10 -4.88
C SER A 140 6.81 -14.81 -5.10
N MET A 141 6.25 -15.41 -4.04
CA MET A 141 4.92 -16.05 -4.11
C MET A 141 3.83 -15.06 -4.54
N VAL A 142 3.84 -13.83 -4.00
CA VAL A 142 2.88 -12.78 -4.36
C VAL A 142 3.04 -12.37 -5.83
N LEU A 143 4.27 -12.11 -6.25
CA LEU A 143 4.57 -11.64 -7.61
C LEU A 143 4.30 -12.72 -8.66
N GLU A 144 4.56 -14.00 -8.35
CA GLU A 144 4.19 -15.13 -9.21
C GLU A 144 2.68 -15.22 -9.40
N ASP A 145 1.92 -15.09 -8.32
CA ASP A 145 0.44 -15.07 -8.40
C ASP A 145 -0.07 -13.87 -9.22
N VAL A 146 0.54 -12.71 -9.06
CA VAL A 146 0.19 -11.51 -9.84
C VAL A 146 0.51 -11.73 -11.31
N ALA A 147 1.69 -12.23 -11.64
CA ALA A 147 2.08 -12.50 -13.02
C ALA A 147 1.20 -13.54 -13.73
N GLN A 148 0.64 -14.50 -12.97
CA GLN A 148 -0.25 -15.52 -13.51
C GLN A 148 -1.71 -15.08 -13.59
N GLY A 149 -2.14 -14.18 -12.72
CA GLY A 149 -3.55 -13.83 -12.53
C GLY A 149 -3.97 -12.48 -13.11
N TRP A 150 -3.03 -11.59 -13.45
CA TRP A 150 -3.32 -10.24 -13.92
C TRP A 150 -2.43 -9.84 -15.10
N ASP A 151 -2.96 -8.97 -15.95
CA ASP A 151 -2.19 -8.29 -17.00
C ASP A 151 -1.34 -7.17 -16.36
N VAL A 152 -0.04 -7.41 -16.23
CA VAL A 152 0.88 -6.50 -15.55
C VAL A 152 1.32 -5.38 -16.49
N GLN A 153 1.04 -4.15 -16.11
CA GLN A 153 1.35 -2.95 -16.88
C GLN A 153 1.90 -1.86 -15.95
N THR A 154 2.60 -0.89 -16.50
CA THR A 154 2.94 0.32 -15.72
C THR A 154 1.69 1.16 -15.45
N LEU A 155 1.70 1.94 -14.37
CA LEU A 155 0.59 2.86 -14.09
C LEU A 155 0.42 3.91 -15.20
N GLU A 156 1.49 4.28 -15.87
CA GLU A 156 1.47 5.21 -17.00
C GLU A 156 0.75 4.62 -18.22
N GLU A 157 1.01 3.37 -18.57
CA GLU A 157 0.32 2.66 -19.65
C GLU A 157 -1.15 2.38 -19.33
N LEU A 158 -1.44 2.18 -18.05
CA LEU A 158 -2.78 1.87 -17.59
C LEU A 158 -3.67 3.12 -17.47
N ALA A 159 -3.11 4.28 -17.10
CA ALA A 159 -3.86 5.51 -16.86
C ALA A 159 -4.77 5.94 -18.03
N PRO A 160 -4.34 5.89 -19.31
CA PRO A 160 -5.20 6.27 -20.44
C PRO A 160 -6.42 5.37 -20.63
N LYS A 161 -6.41 4.14 -20.09
CA LYS A 161 -7.53 3.20 -20.20
C LYS A 161 -8.73 3.59 -19.32
N PHE A 162 -8.48 4.39 -18.28
CA PHE A 162 -9.51 4.94 -17.39
C PHE A 162 -9.91 6.35 -17.86
N LYS A 163 -10.71 6.40 -18.95
CA LYS A 163 -11.22 7.69 -19.45
C LYS A 163 -12.18 8.31 -18.44
N GLY A 164 -11.78 9.42 -17.84
CA GLY A 164 -12.69 10.28 -17.08
C GLY A 164 -13.57 11.13 -17.98
N PRO A 165 -14.60 11.78 -17.42
CA PRO A 165 -15.31 12.80 -18.15
C PRO A 165 -14.29 13.87 -18.59
N ARG A 166 -14.26 14.13 -19.89
CA ARG A 166 -13.41 15.22 -20.43
C ARG A 166 -13.81 16.50 -19.69
N ALA A 167 -12.85 17.12 -19.03
CA ALA A 167 -13.07 18.45 -18.48
C ALA A 167 -13.54 19.35 -19.63
N ARG A 168 -14.78 19.84 -19.52
CA ARG A 168 -15.30 20.91 -20.38
C ARG A 168 -14.73 22.25 -19.90
#